data_fd97db10ad59baf78880d5e2749f319d
#
_entry.id   fd97db10ad59baf78880d5e2749f319d
#
_cell.length_a   1.000
_cell.length_b   1.000
_cell.length_c   1.000
_cell.angle_alpha   90.00
_cell.angle_beta   90.00
_cell.angle_gamma   90.00
#
_symmetry.space_group_name_H-M   'P 1'
#
loop_
_entity.id
_entity.type
_entity.pdbx_description
1 polymer ?
#
loop_
_entity_poly.entity_id
_entity_poly.type
_entity_poly.pdbx_seq_one_letter_code
_entity_poly.pdbx_strand_id
1 'polypeptide(L)'
;MSLPPFEHVVTEHARVVLRVCRALLPDHDAQDAAAETFVSALRAYSGLRPDSDVRAWLVTIAHRKALDVLRARARTVPVADVPEHPGEPVPGGPGGRDDDLWDAVRALPDKQRLAVAYRYVADLAYADVATAMGTSEAAARRNAADGVKALRRRYPIPEQDRAQPSDGTRQERV
;
A
#
# COMPACT_ATOMS: atom_id res chain seq x y z
N MET A 1 7.32 10.05 27.05
CA MET A 1 6.63 8.83 26.60
C MET A 1 7.68 7.95 25.92
N SER A 2 7.78 6.67 26.25
CA SER A 2 8.69 5.71 25.60
C SER A 2 7.99 5.04 24.42
N LEU A 3 8.76 4.57 23.44
CA LEU A 3 8.23 3.72 22.36
C LEU A 3 7.66 2.41 22.95
N PRO A 4 6.59 1.85 22.37
CA PRO A 4 6.07 0.54 22.80
C PRO A 4 7.08 -0.58 22.51
N PRO A 5 6.97 -1.75 23.13
CA PRO A 5 7.76 -2.91 22.76
C PRO A 5 7.59 -3.23 21.26
N PHE A 6 8.67 -3.63 20.57
CA PHE A 6 8.64 -3.83 19.12
C PHE A 6 7.67 -4.93 18.69
N GLU A 7 7.42 -5.94 19.53
CA GLU A 7 6.43 -6.99 19.30
C GLU A 7 5.01 -6.41 19.14
N HIS A 8 4.68 -5.37 19.89
CA HIS A 8 3.39 -4.68 19.75
C HIS A 8 3.32 -3.94 18.41
N VAL A 9 4.42 -3.31 18.00
CA VAL A 9 4.51 -2.64 16.68
C VAL A 9 4.29 -3.65 15.55
N VAL A 10 4.89 -4.83 15.63
CA VAL A 10 4.69 -5.89 14.63
C VAL A 10 3.23 -6.33 14.62
N THR A 11 2.66 -6.65 15.79
CA THR A 11 1.28 -7.14 15.90
C THR A 11 0.27 -6.12 15.34
N GLU A 12 0.46 -4.85 15.65
CA GLU A 12 -0.43 -3.77 15.22
C GLU A 12 -0.33 -3.48 13.72
N HIS A 13 0.88 -3.54 13.15
CA HIS A 13 1.15 -3.02 11.82
C HIS A 13 1.44 -4.09 10.76
N ALA A 14 1.57 -5.39 11.12
CA ALA A 14 1.91 -6.45 10.17
C ALA A 14 0.94 -6.49 8.98
N ARG A 15 -0.35 -6.36 9.26
CA ARG A 15 -1.39 -6.42 8.22
C ARG A 15 -1.29 -5.26 7.24
N VAL A 16 -1.06 -4.03 7.72
CA VAL A 16 -0.98 -2.87 6.85
C VAL A 16 0.30 -2.89 6.02
N VAL A 17 1.43 -3.28 6.61
CA VAL A 17 2.71 -3.41 5.91
C VAL A 17 2.60 -4.44 4.77
N LEU A 18 2.04 -5.63 5.04
CA LEU A 18 1.83 -6.66 4.02
C LEU A 18 0.92 -6.16 2.89
N ARG A 19 -0.18 -5.48 3.21
CA ARG A 19 -1.11 -4.93 2.19
C ARG A 19 -0.45 -3.85 1.33
N VAL A 20 0.39 -3.00 1.90
CA VAL A 20 1.18 -2.03 1.13
C VAL A 20 2.15 -2.74 0.19
N CYS A 21 2.85 -3.77 0.67
CA CYS A 21 3.74 -4.57 -0.18
C CYS A 21 2.95 -5.25 -1.33
N ARG A 22 1.76 -5.82 -1.06
CA ARG A 22 0.88 -6.41 -2.09
C ARG A 22 0.37 -5.42 -3.14
N ALA A 23 0.20 -4.17 -2.75
CA ALA A 23 -0.16 -3.12 -3.70
C ALA A 23 0.98 -2.81 -4.68
N LEU A 24 2.22 -3.13 -4.33
CA LEU A 24 3.43 -2.80 -5.11
C LEU A 24 4.04 -4.02 -5.79
N LEU A 25 3.90 -5.21 -5.22
CA LEU A 25 4.58 -6.44 -5.60
C LEU A 25 3.59 -7.61 -5.74
N PRO A 26 3.92 -8.63 -6.55
CA PRO A 26 3.23 -9.92 -6.51
C PRO A 26 3.33 -10.56 -5.12
N ASP A 27 2.39 -11.46 -4.80
CA ASP A 27 2.16 -11.97 -3.44
C ASP A 27 3.40 -12.58 -2.78
N HIS A 28 4.16 -13.39 -3.50
CA HIS A 28 5.39 -14.01 -2.99
C HIS A 28 6.41 -12.94 -2.54
N ASP A 29 6.72 -11.99 -3.42
CA ASP A 29 7.68 -10.93 -3.09
C ASP A 29 7.13 -9.97 -2.03
N ALA A 30 5.81 -9.79 -1.97
CA ALA A 30 5.19 -8.93 -0.98
C ALA A 30 5.38 -9.47 0.44
N GLN A 31 5.33 -10.80 0.62
CA GLN A 31 5.58 -11.43 1.91
C GLN A 31 7.04 -11.24 2.35
N ASP A 32 7.98 -11.48 1.44
CA ASP A 32 9.42 -11.30 1.71
C ASP A 32 9.75 -9.83 2.01
N ALA A 33 9.23 -8.89 1.21
CA ALA A 33 9.41 -7.47 1.43
C ALA A 33 8.81 -7.00 2.76
N ALA A 34 7.68 -7.56 3.18
CA ALA A 34 7.07 -7.25 4.48
C ALA A 34 7.93 -7.77 5.64
N ALA A 35 8.45 -9.01 5.54
CA ALA A 35 9.37 -9.56 6.54
C ALA A 35 10.66 -8.72 6.64
N GLU A 36 11.29 -8.39 5.51
CA GLU A 36 12.48 -7.54 5.44
C GLU A 36 12.22 -6.11 5.97
N THR A 37 10.99 -5.62 5.85
CA THR A 37 10.57 -4.35 6.43
C THR A 37 10.69 -4.39 7.95
N PHE A 38 10.18 -5.42 8.60
CA PHE A 38 10.25 -5.56 10.05
C PHE A 38 11.66 -5.83 10.56
N VAL A 39 12.47 -6.60 9.82
CA VAL A 39 13.90 -6.78 10.14
C VAL A 39 14.65 -5.44 10.12
N SER A 40 14.41 -4.63 9.09
CA SER A 40 15.02 -3.29 8.98
C SER A 40 14.50 -2.32 10.03
N ALA A 41 13.20 -2.38 10.31
CA ALA A 41 12.55 -1.59 11.34
C ALA A 41 13.11 -1.92 12.73
N LEU A 42 13.25 -3.19 13.09
CA LEU A 42 13.82 -3.60 14.37
C LEU A 42 15.22 -3.00 14.60
N ARG A 43 16.06 -3.05 13.56
CA ARG A 43 17.43 -2.50 13.63
C ARG A 43 17.46 -0.98 13.85
N ALA A 44 16.47 -0.26 13.34
CA ALA A 44 16.39 1.19 13.42
C ALA A 44 15.48 1.70 14.56
N TYR A 45 14.79 0.80 15.25
CA TYR A 45 13.74 1.14 16.21
C TYR A 45 14.22 1.96 17.39
N SER A 46 15.40 1.64 17.94
CA SER A 46 15.99 2.36 19.08
C SER A 46 16.31 3.82 18.77
N GLY A 47 16.49 4.18 17.50
CA GLY A 47 16.72 5.55 17.05
C GLY A 47 15.44 6.31 16.67
N LEU A 48 14.28 5.66 16.72
CA LEU A 48 13.01 6.30 16.39
C LEU A 48 12.58 7.25 17.54
N ARG A 49 12.14 8.45 17.19
CA ARG A 49 11.63 9.39 18.18
C ARG A 49 10.28 8.91 18.73
N PRO A 50 10.02 9.11 20.04
CA PRO A 50 8.77 8.65 20.66
C PRO A 50 7.48 9.30 20.12
N ASP A 51 7.60 10.47 19.47
CA ASP A 51 6.53 11.24 18.87
C ASP A 51 6.33 10.94 17.36
N SER A 52 7.10 9.98 16.81
CA SER A 52 7.01 9.61 15.39
C SER A 52 5.74 8.83 15.10
N ASP A 53 5.15 9.06 13.91
CA ASP A 53 4.14 8.17 13.37
C ASP A 53 4.80 6.86 12.92
N VAL A 54 4.66 5.83 13.77
CA VAL A 54 5.24 4.49 13.54
C VAL A 54 4.70 3.87 12.26
N ARG A 55 3.42 4.07 11.94
CA ARG A 55 2.80 3.55 10.71
C ARG A 55 3.42 4.17 9.47
N ALA A 56 3.48 5.49 9.40
CA ALA A 56 4.10 6.21 8.28
C ALA A 56 5.57 5.84 8.10
N TRP A 57 6.29 5.69 9.21
CA TRP A 57 7.69 5.26 9.21
C TRP A 57 7.85 3.83 8.65
N LEU A 58 7.03 2.86 9.08
CA LEU A 58 7.04 1.49 8.56
C LEU A 58 6.68 1.44 7.08
N VAL A 59 5.67 2.20 6.65
CA VAL A 59 5.26 2.29 5.23
C VAL A 59 6.40 2.83 4.36
N THR A 60 7.18 3.80 4.88
CA THR A 60 8.37 4.31 4.18
C THR A 60 9.45 3.24 4.01
N ILE A 61 9.66 2.40 5.03
CA ILE A 61 10.61 1.26 4.93
C ILE A 61 10.07 0.23 3.92
N ALA A 62 8.78 -0.14 4.02
CA ALA A 62 8.14 -1.09 3.12
C ALA A 62 8.24 -0.65 1.65
N HIS A 63 8.01 0.65 1.37
CA HIS A 63 8.20 1.20 0.04
C HIS A 63 9.63 1.00 -0.48
N ARG A 64 10.64 1.33 0.33
CA ARG A 64 12.04 1.15 -0.08
C ARG A 64 12.35 -0.30 -0.39
N LYS A 65 11.89 -1.24 0.46
CA LYS A 65 12.05 -2.68 0.22
C LYS A 65 11.38 -3.12 -1.08
N ALA A 66 10.15 -2.67 -1.32
CA ALA A 66 9.45 -2.97 -2.57
C ALA A 66 10.19 -2.42 -3.80
N LEU A 67 10.70 -1.19 -3.74
CA LEU A 67 11.51 -0.63 -4.84
C LEU A 67 12.80 -1.42 -5.07
N ASP A 68 13.46 -1.89 -4.02
CA ASP A 68 14.68 -2.69 -4.14
C ASP A 68 14.40 -4.02 -4.87
N VAL A 69 13.27 -4.67 -4.55
CA VAL A 69 12.82 -5.89 -5.27
C VAL A 69 12.55 -5.59 -6.74
N LEU A 70 11.81 -4.51 -7.05
CA LEU A 70 11.51 -4.12 -8.43
C LEU A 70 12.79 -3.80 -9.22
N ARG A 71 13.75 -3.09 -8.62
CA ARG A 71 15.05 -2.79 -9.24
C ARG A 71 15.90 -4.05 -9.46
N ALA A 72 15.87 -4.99 -8.51
CA ALA A 72 16.57 -6.26 -8.66
C ALA A 72 16.01 -7.06 -9.85
N ARG A 73 14.69 -7.14 -9.98
CA ARG A 73 14.01 -7.79 -11.11
C ARG A 73 14.35 -7.13 -12.44
N ALA A 74 14.30 -5.80 -12.52
CA ALA A 74 14.63 -5.07 -13.75
C ALA A 74 16.07 -5.33 -14.21
N ARG A 75 16.99 -5.64 -13.30
CA ARG A 75 18.40 -6.00 -13.65
C ARG A 75 18.55 -7.45 -14.09
N THR A 76 17.64 -8.34 -13.69
CA THR A 76 17.73 -9.79 -13.96
C THR A 76 17.02 -10.17 -15.26
N VAL A 77 16.15 -9.30 -15.80
CA VAL A 77 15.54 -9.48 -17.12
C VAL A 77 16.55 -9.02 -18.18
N PRO A 78 17.03 -9.90 -19.09
CA PRO A 78 17.83 -9.47 -20.23
C PRO A 78 17.06 -8.41 -21.02
N VAL A 79 17.78 -7.37 -21.48
CA VAL A 79 17.22 -6.28 -22.29
C VAL A 79 16.83 -6.87 -23.67
N ALA A 80 15.63 -7.40 -23.75
CA ALA A 80 14.93 -7.67 -24.99
C ALA A 80 13.53 -7.14 -24.77
N ASP A 81 13.23 -5.99 -25.37
CA ASP A 81 11.93 -5.33 -25.45
C ASP A 81 11.10 -5.33 -24.15
N VAL A 82 11.32 -4.32 -23.33
CA VAL A 82 10.35 -3.94 -22.32
C VAL A 82 9.27 -3.13 -23.03
N PRO A 83 8.05 -3.67 -23.23
CA PRO A 83 6.95 -2.85 -23.70
C PRO A 83 6.65 -1.83 -22.60
N GLU A 84 6.67 -0.54 -22.92
CA GLU A 84 6.17 0.54 -22.03
C GLU A 84 4.63 0.49 -21.86
N HIS A 85 4.07 -0.69 -21.84
CA HIS A 85 2.64 -0.86 -21.58
C HIS A 85 2.46 -1.61 -20.27
N PRO A 86 1.58 -1.14 -19.37
CA PRO A 86 1.12 -1.97 -18.28
C PRO A 86 0.53 -3.24 -18.89
N GLY A 87 1.15 -4.39 -18.60
CA GLY A 87 0.70 -5.67 -19.10
C GLY A 87 -0.81 -5.82 -18.89
N GLU A 88 -1.53 -6.26 -19.92
CA GLU A 88 -2.93 -6.62 -19.76
C GLU A 88 -3.02 -7.68 -18.66
N PRO A 89 -3.97 -7.56 -17.72
CA PRO A 89 -4.15 -8.56 -16.70
C PRO A 89 -4.53 -9.88 -17.38
N VAL A 90 -3.80 -10.94 -17.07
CA VAL A 90 -4.21 -12.30 -17.46
C VAL A 90 -5.48 -12.61 -16.65
N PRO A 91 -6.65 -12.79 -17.29
CA PRO A 91 -7.87 -13.15 -16.59
C PRO A 91 -7.77 -14.60 -16.10
N GLY A 92 -7.95 -14.80 -14.79
CA GLY A 92 -8.31 -16.13 -14.27
C GLY A 92 -7.19 -16.98 -13.75
N GLY A 93 -6.51 -16.55 -12.66
CA GLY A 93 -5.94 -17.48 -11.68
C GLY A 93 -7.00 -17.84 -10.62
N PRO A 94 -6.79 -18.91 -9.80
CA PRO A 94 -7.72 -19.32 -8.74
C PRO A 94 -7.64 -18.40 -7.51
N GLY A 95 -7.59 -17.11 -7.73
CA GLY A 95 -7.58 -16.05 -6.72
C GLY A 95 -8.97 -15.43 -6.62
N GLY A 96 -9.47 -15.25 -5.40
CA GLY A 96 -10.75 -14.62 -5.17
C GLY A 96 -10.75 -13.13 -5.53
N ARG A 97 -11.89 -12.44 -5.36
CA ARG A 97 -12.09 -10.99 -5.60
C ARG A 97 -10.96 -10.08 -5.08
N ASP A 98 -10.23 -10.51 -4.04
CA ASP A 98 -9.13 -9.77 -3.47
C ASP A 98 -7.90 -9.76 -4.41
N ASP A 99 -7.60 -10.86 -5.10
CA ASP A 99 -6.44 -10.96 -6.00
C ASP A 99 -6.64 -10.09 -7.25
N ASP A 100 -7.86 -10.08 -7.81
CA ASP A 100 -8.23 -9.23 -8.94
C ASP A 100 -8.09 -7.73 -8.59
N LEU A 101 -8.42 -7.35 -7.34
CA LEU A 101 -8.27 -5.98 -6.86
C LEU A 101 -6.78 -5.61 -6.77
N TRP A 102 -5.94 -6.49 -6.23
CA TRP A 102 -4.50 -6.23 -6.13
C TRP A 102 -3.85 -6.15 -7.51
N ASP A 103 -4.28 -6.96 -8.47
CA ASP A 103 -3.84 -6.87 -9.86
C ASP A 103 -4.25 -5.54 -10.49
N ALA A 104 -5.47 -5.10 -10.26
CA ALA A 104 -5.93 -3.79 -10.74
C ALA A 104 -5.12 -2.63 -10.12
N VAL A 105 -4.79 -2.72 -8.83
CA VAL A 105 -3.93 -1.73 -8.16
C VAL A 105 -2.52 -1.74 -8.73
N ARG A 106 -1.93 -2.92 -8.95
CA ARG A 106 -0.59 -3.06 -9.54
C ARG A 106 -0.52 -2.55 -10.99
N ALA A 107 -1.62 -2.60 -11.72
CA ALA A 107 -1.72 -2.09 -13.09
C ALA A 107 -1.88 -0.55 -13.17
N LEU A 108 -2.01 0.16 -12.05
CA LEU A 108 -2.01 1.62 -12.06
C LEU A 108 -0.61 2.18 -12.40
N PRO A 109 -0.52 3.36 -13.02
CA PRO A 109 0.73 4.10 -13.13
C PRO A 109 1.37 4.29 -11.74
N ASP A 110 2.71 4.22 -11.67
CA ASP A 110 3.45 4.17 -10.40
C ASP A 110 3.03 5.22 -9.37
N LYS A 111 2.91 6.49 -9.77
CA LYS A 111 2.52 7.58 -8.87
C LYS A 111 1.09 7.43 -8.35
N GLN A 112 0.18 6.94 -9.18
CA GLN A 112 -1.21 6.69 -8.78
C GLN A 112 -1.29 5.49 -7.85
N ARG A 113 -0.58 4.40 -8.17
CA ARG A 113 -0.48 3.20 -7.35
C ARG A 113 0.05 3.51 -5.95
N LEU A 114 1.17 4.24 -5.84
CA LEU A 114 1.74 4.68 -4.57
C LEU A 114 0.77 5.54 -3.76
N ALA A 115 0.16 6.54 -4.40
CA ALA A 115 -0.78 7.43 -3.71
C ALA A 115 -2.01 6.68 -3.19
N VAL A 116 -2.54 5.72 -3.97
CA VAL A 116 -3.65 4.85 -3.55
C VAL A 116 -3.23 3.93 -2.40
N ALA A 117 -2.08 3.26 -2.51
CA ALA A 117 -1.57 2.37 -1.47
C ALA A 117 -1.36 3.11 -0.15
N TYR A 118 -0.76 4.28 -0.17
CA TYR A 118 -0.49 5.03 1.06
C TYR A 118 -1.76 5.64 1.65
N ARG A 119 -2.62 6.23 0.83
CA ARG A 119 -3.82 6.89 1.35
C ARG A 119 -4.89 5.91 1.81
N TYR A 120 -5.18 4.86 1.03
CA TYR A 120 -6.34 3.99 1.27
C TYR A 120 -5.98 2.64 1.89
N VAL A 121 -4.78 2.13 1.67
CA VAL A 121 -4.35 0.85 2.27
C VAL A 121 -3.63 1.10 3.60
N ALA A 122 -2.73 2.09 3.64
CA ALA A 122 -2.00 2.45 4.85
C ALA A 122 -2.70 3.51 5.71
N ASP A 123 -3.76 4.12 5.20
CA ASP A 123 -4.53 5.20 5.87
C ASP A 123 -3.68 6.38 6.35
N LEU A 124 -2.69 6.79 5.52
CA LEU A 124 -1.85 7.94 5.83
C LEU A 124 -2.54 9.25 5.48
N ALA A 125 -2.28 10.31 6.25
CA ALA A 125 -2.65 11.66 5.87
C ALA A 125 -1.94 12.09 4.57
N TYR A 126 -2.54 12.97 3.77
CA TYR A 126 -1.91 13.38 2.50
C TYR A 126 -0.58 14.08 2.66
N ALA A 127 -0.31 14.72 3.79
CA ALA A 127 0.99 15.28 4.11
C ALA A 127 2.07 14.18 4.21
N ASP A 128 1.74 13.06 4.86
CA ASP A 128 2.64 11.91 5.00
C ASP A 128 2.81 11.17 3.67
N VAL A 129 1.72 11.02 2.89
CA VAL A 129 1.76 10.49 1.53
C VAL A 129 2.71 11.33 0.66
N ALA A 130 2.60 12.66 0.72
CA ALA A 130 3.46 13.57 -0.03
C ALA A 130 4.93 13.43 0.36
N THR A 131 5.21 13.34 1.66
CA THR A 131 6.56 13.12 2.21
C THR A 131 7.12 11.78 1.73
N ALA A 132 6.36 10.69 1.84
CA ALA A 132 6.77 9.35 1.43
C ALA A 132 7.03 9.25 -0.09
N MET A 133 6.27 9.98 -0.89
CA MET A 133 6.40 10.02 -2.36
C MET A 133 7.40 11.07 -2.87
N GLY A 134 7.94 11.92 -2.01
CA GLY A 134 8.81 13.02 -2.42
C GLY A 134 8.09 14.05 -3.34
N THR A 135 6.83 14.37 -3.05
CA THR A 135 5.99 15.24 -3.88
C THR A 135 5.22 16.26 -3.02
N SER A 136 4.43 17.13 -3.66
CA SER A 136 3.52 18.03 -2.94
C SER A 136 2.22 17.32 -2.53
N GLU A 137 1.59 17.80 -1.47
CA GLU A 137 0.29 17.28 -1.00
C GLU A 137 -0.79 17.38 -2.08
N ALA A 138 -0.80 18.48 -2.86
CA ALA A 138 -1.73 18.66 -3.97
C ALA A 138 -1.50 17.59 -5.08
N ALA A 139 -0.25 17.24 -5.37
CA ALA A 139 0.09 16.19 -6.33
C ALA A 139 -0.28 14.80 -5.78
N ALA A 140 -0.05 14.54 -4.48
CA ALA A 140 -0.47 13.31 -3.83
C ALA A 140 -2.00 13.11 -3.90
N ARG A 141 -2.79 14.16 -3.59
CA ARG A 141 -4.26 14.16 -3.71
C ARG A 141 -4.71 13.86 -5.14
N ARG A 142 -4.11 14.52 -6.14
CA ARG A 142 -4.45 14.31 -7.54
C ARG A 142 -4.14 12.87 -7.96
N ASN A 143 -2.96 12.37 -7.68
CA ASN A 143 -2.58 11.00 -8.01
C ASN A 143 -3.51 9.96 -7.37
N ALA A 144 -3.90 10.16 -6.09
CA ALA A 144 -4.83 9.28 -5.41
C ALA A 144 -6.23 9.32 -6.06
N ALA A 145 -6.75 10.51 -6.38
CA ALA A 145 -8.04 10.67 -7.06
C ALA A 145 -8.06 10.02 -8.45
N ASP A 146 -7.00 10.24 -9.24
CA ASP A 146 -6.86 9.63 -10.57
C ASP A 146 -6.76 8.11 -10.49
N GLY A 147 -6.01 7.58 -9.53
CA GLY A 147 -5.90 6.15 -9.27
C GLY A 147 -7.23 5.53 -8.90
N VAL A 148 -7.98 6.13 -7.96
CA VAL A 148 -9.32 5.65 -7.60
C VAL A 148 -10.28 5.71 -8.79
N LYS A 149 -10.23 6.78 -9.59
CA LYS A 149 -11.04 6.89 -10.82
C LYS A 149 -10.71 5.78 -11.82
N ALA A 150 -9.44 5.45 -11.98
CA ALA A 150 -9.00 4.36 -12.85
C ALA A 150 -9.48 2.98 -12.32
N LEU A 151 -9.36 2.72 -11.02
CA LEU A 151 -9.85 1.49 -10.39
C LEU A 151 -11.37 1.34 -10.53
N ARG A 152 -12.15 2.40 -10.31
CA ARG A 152 -13.62 2.36 -10.45
C ARG A 152 -14.07 2.03 -11.87
N ARG A 153 -13.32 2.43 -12.89
CA ARG A 153 -13.62 2.06 -14.28
C ARG A 153 -13.35 0.58 -14.55
N ARG A 154 -12.35 0.02 -13.92
CA ARG A 154 -11.91 -1.36 -14.11
C ARG A 154 -12.62 -2.33 -13.16
N TYR A 155 -13.07 -1.82 -12.01
CA TYR A 155 -13.75 -2.55 -10.94
C TYR A 155 -15.04 -1.81 -10.56
N PRO A 156 -16.11 -1.93 -11.37
CA PRO A 156 -17.38 -1.26 -11.05
C PRO A 156 -17.91 -1.86 -9.75
N ILE A 157 -18.01 -1.03 -8.72
CA ILE A 157 -18.65 -1.40 -7.45
C ILE A 157 -20.14 -1.51 -7.76
N PRO A 158 -20.79 -2.69 -7.55
CA PRO A 158 -22.24 -2.81 -7.70
C PRO A 158 -22.93 -1.74 -6.85
N GLU A 159 -23.98 -1.12 -7.39
CA GLU A 159 -24.71 -0.02 -6.72
C GLU A 159 -25.28 -0.44 -5.35
N GLN A 160 -25.47 -1.74 -5.13
CA GLN A 160 -25.97 -2.33 -3.89
C GLN A 160 -25.05 -2.12 -2.68
N ASP A 161 -23.74 -1.94 -2.88
CA ASP A 161 -22.77 -1.71 -1.78
C ASP A 161 -22.61 -0.21 -1.44
N ARG A 162 -23.24 0.68 -2.19
CA ARG A 162 -23.22 2.13 -1.90
C ARG A 162 -24.21 2.56 -0.84
N ALA A 163 -25.11 1.69 -0.40
CA ALA A 163 -26.29 2.04 0.39
C ALA A 163 -26.27 1.52 1.83
N GLN A 164 -25.10 1.22 2.41
CA GLN A 164 -25.05 1.04 3.86
C GLN A 164 -24.31 2.22 4.51
N PRO A 165 -25.03 3.28 4.93
CA PRO A 165 -24.51 4.13 5.98
C PRO A 165 -24.38 3.26 7.22
N SER A 166 -23.21 3.29 7.86
CA SER A 166 -23.02 2.70 9.19
C SER A 166 -24.00 3.37 10.15
N ASP A 167 -25.15 2.72 10.34
CA ASP A 167 -26.15 3.12 11.33
C ASP A 167 -25.58 2.80 12.71
N GLY A 168 -24.94 3.83 13.28
CA GLY A 168 -24.48 3.83 14.65
C GLY A 168 -25.69 3.77 15.57
N THR A 169 -26.07 2.57 15.97
CA THR A 169 -27.11 2.32 16.96
C THR A 169 -26.82 3.09 18.25
N ARG A 170 -27.46 4.22 18.35
CA ARG A 170 -27.60 4.98 19.59
C ARG A 170 -28.54 4.21 20.51
N GLN A 171 -28.00 3.37 21.38
CA GLN A 171 -28.79 2.84 22.49
C GLN A 171 -29.05 3.95 23.48
N GLU A 172 -30.25 4.52 23.42
CA GLU A 172 -30.83 5.29 24.50
C GLU A 172 -31.16 4.37 25.65
N ARG A 173 -30.56 4.66 26.80
CA ARG A 173 -31.02 4.11 28.10
C ARG A 173 -32.31 4.81 28.51
N VAL A 174 -33.31 4.03 28.83
CA VAL A 174 -34.36 4.37 29.78
C VAL A 174 -34.11 3.60 31.06
#